data_ec4b4ddb7dc505e39e0882ebcae54434
#
_entry.id   ec4b4ddb7dc505e39e0882ebcae54434
#
_cell.length_a   1.000
_cell.length_b   1.000
_cell.length_c   1.000
_cell.angle_alpha   90.00
_cell.angle_beta   90.00
_cell.angle_gamma   90.00
#
_symmetry.space_group_name_H-M   'P 1'
#
loop_
_entity.id
_entity.type
_entity.pdbx_description
1 polymer ?
#
loop_
_entity_poly.entity_id
_entity_poly.type
_entity_poly.pdbx_seq_one_letter_code
_entity_poly.pdbx_strand_id
1 'polypeptide(L)'
;IHSTPAEYYHEEELIGSKNKSSLMRSGIIMLIAIGIHNVPEGLAIGSGGSHDFSMGVLMAVMIAIHNVPEGMAIAAPLTAAKMNGALVVLLTLLSGAPTVLGAALGLLLGNISDMAVALCLSGAAGAMLYVVFGEIIPQAVAYRKDRLATISTLVGIVLGLIIAKF
;
A
#
# COMPACT_ATOMS: atom_id res chain seq x y z
N ILE A 1 -36.54 26.51 14.58
CA ILE A 1 -36.80 25.89 13.27
C ILE A 1 -36.52 24.40 13.45
N HIS A 2 -37.57 23.57 13.56
CA HIS A 2 -37.44 22.11 13.67
C HIS A 2 -37.29 21.57 12.25
N SER A 3 -36.11 20.99 11.94
CA SER A 3 -35.91 20.20 10.73
C SER A 3 -36.88 19.01 10.75
N THR A 4 -37.51 18.70 9.64
CA THR A 4 -38.39 17.54 9.53
C THR A 4 -37.55 16.25 9.57
N PRO A 5 -38.11 15.12 10.07
CA PRO A 5 -37.38 13.85 10.04
C PRO A 5 -36.86 13.47 8.67
N ALA A 6 -37.54 13.84 7.59
CA ALA A 6 -37.10 13.59 6.21
C ALA A 6 -35.84 14.38 5.82
N GLU A 7 -35.67 15.64 6.29
CA GLU A 7 -34.46 16.41 6.06
C GLU A 7 -33.24 15.80 6.79
N TYR A 8 -33.45 15.30 8.03
CA TYR A 8 -32.42 14.66 8.83
C TYR A 8 -31.89 13.38 8.15
N TYR A 9 -32.78 12.53 7.65
CA TYR A 9 -32.41 11.32 6.91
C TYR A 9 -31.67 11.64 5.61
N HIS A 10 -32.02 12.71 4.92
CA HIS A 10 -31.37 13.11 3.69
C HIS A 10 -29.95 13.66 3.92
N GLU A 11 -29.71 14.39 5.01
CA GLU A 11 -28.38 14.83 5.41
C GLU A 11 -27.47 13.66 5.81
N GLU A 12 -27.97 12.70 6.59
CA GLU A 12 -27.19 11.50 6.96
C GLU A 12 -26.81 10.66 5.73
N GLU A 13 -27.73 10.52 4.77
CA GLU A 13 -27.48 9.81 3.51
C GLU A 13 -26.42 10.51 2.65
N LEU A 14 -26.46 11.84 2.57
CA LEU A 14 -25.48 12.65 1.84
C LEU A 14 -24.10 12.60 2.50
N ILE A 15 -24.01 12.67 3.83
CA ILE A 15 -22.76 12.56 4.58
C ILE A 15 -22.18 11.15 4.43
N GLY A 16 -23.01 10.10 4.52
CA GLY A 16 -22.60 8.72 4.29
C GLY A 16 -22.09 8.45 2.88
N SER A 17 -22.73 9.07 1.87
CA SER A 17 -22.30 8.98 0.47
C SER A 17 -20.95 9.66 0.22
N LYS A 18 -20.72 10.86 0.79
CA LYS A 18 -19.44 11.56 0.71
C LYS A 18 -18.32 10.77 1.36
N ASN A 19 -18.56 10.17 2.51
CA ASN A 19 -17.56 9.34 3.19
C ASN A 19 -17.22 8.08 2.39
N LYS A 20 -18.22 7.42 1.81
CA LYS A 20 -18.04 6.24 0.94
C LYS A 20 -17.20 6.57 -0.29
N SER A 21 -17.47 7.68 -0.98
CA SER A 21 -16.71 8.09 -2.16
C SER A 21 -15.26 8.45 -1.84
N SER A 22 -15.02 9.08 -0.69
CA SER A 22 -13.67 9.39 -0.20
C SER A 22 -12.86 8.13 0.08
N LEU A 23 -13.45 7.15 0.79
CA LEU A 23 -12.81 5.87 1.07
C LEU A 23 -12.51 5.07 -0.18
N MET A 24 -13.43 5.04 -1.14
CA MET A 24 -13.22 4.41 -2.43
C MET A 24 -12.05 5.05 -3.17
N ARG A 25 -11.99 6.38 -3.22
CA ARG A 25 -10.90 7.12 -3.84
C ARG A 25 -9.55 6.80 -3.19
N SER A 26 -9.47 6.82 -1.86
CA SER A 26 -8.26 6.46 -1.12
C SER A 26 -7.81 5.04 -1.42
N GLY A 27 -8.71 4.06 -1.41
CA GLY A 27 -8.37 2.69 -1.74
C GLY A 27 -7.83 2.52 -3.17
N ILE A 28 -8.37 3.26 -4.14
CA ILE A 28 -7.88 3.26 -5.53
C ILE A 28 -6.52 3.94 -5.64
N ILE A 29 -6.31 5.06 -4.94
CA ILE A 29 -5.00 5.73 -4.91
C ILE A 29 -3.93 4.80 -4.34
N MET A 30 -4.23 4.13 -3.22
CA MET A 30 -3.33 3.15 -2.61
C MET A 30 -3.05 1.97 -3.55
N LEU A 31 -4.07 1.44 -4.22
CA LEU A 31 -3.94 0.36 -5.21
C LEU A 31 -2.95 0.72 -6.32
N ILE A 32 -3.06 1.94 -6.87
CA ILE A 32 -2.18 2.42 -7.95
C ILE A 32 -0.77 2.67 -7.41
N ALA A 33 -0.64 3.38 -6.29
CA ALA A 33 0.66 3.74 -5.73
C ALA A 33 1.46 2.52 -5.30
N ILE A 34 0.83 1.54 -4.63
CA ILE A 34 1.44 0.28 -4.23
C ILE A 34 1.76 -0.57 -5.47
N GLY A 35 0.88 -0.63 -6.46
CA GLY A 35 1.16 -1.33 -7.72
C GLY A 35 2.40 -0.78 -8.45
N ILE A 36 2.58 0.54 -8.48
CA ILE A 36 3.79 1.17 -9.06
C ILE A 36 5.04 0.86 -8.21
N HIS A 37 4.91 0.91 -6.88
CA HIS A 37 5.99 0.59 -5.95
C HIS A 37 6.47 -0.86 -6.10
N ASN A 38 5.59 -1.79 -6.37
CA ASN A 38 5.89 -3.21 -6.51
C ASN A 38 6.77 -3.56 -7.73
N VAL A 39 6.83 -2.71 -8.76
CA VAL A 39 7.72 -2.93 -9.92
C VAL A 39 9.21 -2.90 -9.52
N PRO A 40 9.73 -1.84 -8.85
CA PRO A 40 11.10 -1.81 -8.35
C PRO A 40 11.46 -2.96 -7.39
N GLU A 41 10.53 -3.39 -6.56
CA GLU A 41 10.73 -4.54 -5.67
C GLU A 41 10.94 -5.82 -6.47
N GLY A 42 10.10 -6.04 -7.46
CA GLY A 42 10.27 -7.15 -8.39
C GLY A 42 11.62 -7.08 -9.10
N LEU A 43 12.01 -5.91 -9.63
CA LEU A 43 13.31 -5.72 -10.25
C LEU A 43 14.46 -6.10 -9.31
N ALA A 44 14.38 -5.73 -8.03
CA ALA A 44 15.39 -6.09 -7.03
C ALA A 44 15.45 -7.62 -6.80
N ILE A 45 14.29 -8.31 -6.71
CA ILE A 45 14.23 -9.77 -6.62
C ILE A 45 14.88 -10.42 -7.83
N GLY A 46 14.51 -10.00 -9.04
CA GLY A 46 15.01 -10.57 -10.29
C GLY A 46 16.49 -10.33 -10.49
N SER A 47 16.97 -9.11 -10.28
CA SER A 47 18.38 -8.76 -10.36
C SER A 47 19.21 -9.51 -9.31
N GLY A 48 18.77 -9.57 -8.04
CA GLY A 48 19.43 -10.35 -7.00
C GLY A 48 19.49 -11.83 -7.35
N GLY A 49 18.41 -12.40 -7.87
CA GLY A 49 18.32 -13.80 -8.27
C GLY A 49 19.16 -14.16 -9.50
N SER A 50 19.47 -13.18 -10.38
CA SER A 50 20.37 -13.39 -11.52
C SER A 50 21.83 -13.52 -11.10
N HIS A 51 22.23 -12.91 -9.97
CA HIS A 51 23.58 -13.02 -9.41
C HIS A 51 23.71 -14.23 -8.46
N ASP A 52 22.72 -14.44 -7.59
CA ASP A 52 22.68 -15.54 -6.64
C ASP A 52 21.21 -15.93 -6.38
N PHE A 53 20.87 -17.16 -6.73
CA PHE A 53 19.52 -17.69 -6.55
C PHE A 53 19.07 -17.62 -5.09
N SER A 54 19.95 -17.91 -4.14
CA SER A 54 19.64 -17.85 -2.70
C SER A 54 19.29 -16.43 -2.24
N MET A 55 20.01 -15.43 -2.77
CA MET A 55 19.74 -14.02 -2.53
C MET A 55 18.37 -13.60 -3.10
N GLY A 56 18.06 -14.01 -4.32
CA GLY A 56 16.75 -13.76 -4.92
C GLY A 56 15.59 -14.35 -4.12
N VAL A 57 15.75 -15.59 -3.63
CA VAL A 57 14.75 -16.25 -2.77
C VAL A 57 14.59 -15.52 -1.44
N LEU A 58 15.68 -15.12 -0.80
CA LEU A 58 15.63 -14.36 0.45
C LEU A 58 14.88 -13.03 0.27
N MET A 59 15.20 -12.27 -0.79
CA MET A 59 14.50 -11.03 -1.12
C MET A 59 13.02 -11.27 -1.38
N ALA A 60 12.67 -12.31 -2.13
CA ALA A 60 11.27 -12.66 -2.41
C ALA A 60 10.48 -12.97 -1.13
N VAL A 61 11.07 -13.69 -0.17
CA VAL A 61 10.44 -14.00 1.12
C VAL A 61 10.24 -12.72 1.93
N MET A 62 11.25 -11.85 2.01
CA MET A 62 11.16 -10.58 2.75
C MET A 62 10.08 -9.67 2.15
N ILE A 63 10.04 -9.55 0.84
CA ILE A 63 9.04 -8.74 0.13
C ILE A 63 7.64 -9.36 0.27
N ALA A 64 7.49 -10.68 0.22
CA ALA A 64 6.21 -11.34 0.45
C ALA A 64 5.63 -11.04 1.85
N ILE A 65 6.47 -10.99 2.88
CA ILE A 65 6.05 -10.66 4.25
C ILE A 65 5.58 -9.20 4.34
N HIS A 66 6.29 -8.28 3.72
CA HIS A 66 5.97 -6.88 3.77
C HIS A 66 4.77 -6.50 2.86
N ASN A 67 4.50 -7.24 1.82
CA ASN A 67 3.30 -7.07 0.99
C ASN A 67 1.99 -7.41 1.72
N VAL A 68 2.04 -8.14 2.85
CA VAL A 68 0.81 -8.39 3.65
C VAL A 68 0.24 -7.10 4.24
N PRO A 69 1.00 -6.27 4.99
CA PRO A 69 0.53 -4.95 5.42
C PRO A 69 0.08 -4.04 4.27
N GLU A 70 0.75 -4.08 3.12
CA GLU A 70 0.38 -3.30 1.95
C GLU A 70 -0.97 -3.69 1.38
N GLY A 71 -1.22 -4.99 1.24
CA GLY A 71 -2.53 -5.51 0.85
C GLY A 71 -3.63 -5.10 1.82
N MET A 72 -3.34 -5.08 3.13
CA MET A 72 -4.27 -4.57 4.15
C MET A 72 -4.55 -3.08 3.98
N ALA A 73 -3.56 -2.27 3.62
CA ALA A 73 -3.74 -0.84 3.37
C ALA A 73 -4.70 -0.56 2.20
N ILE A 74 -4.67 -1.38 1.15
CA ILE A 74 -5.63 -1.32 0.03
C ILE A 74 -7.01 -1.83 0.46
N ALA A 75 -7.06 -3.00 1.10
CA ALA A 75 -8.30 -3.69 1.40
C ALA A 75 -9.16 -2.95 2.43
N ALA A 76 -8.54 -2.30 3.43
CA ALA A 76 -9.25 -1.64 4.51
C ALA A 76 -10.19 -0.52 4.01
N PRO A 77 -9.75 0.50 3.26
CA PRO A 77 -10.63 1.56 2.78
C PRO A 77 -11.65 1.05 1.75
N LEU A 78 -11.31 0.08 0.89
CA LEU A 78 -12.24 -0.49 -0.08
C LEU A 78 -13.37 -1.26 0.60
N THR A 79 -13.05 -2.04 1.65
CA THR A 79 -14.03 -2.75 2.47
C THR A 79 -14.91 -1.77 3.25
N ALA A 80 -14.33 -0.73 3.84
CA ALA A 80 -15.07 0.32 4.54
C ALA A 80 -16.00 1.09 3.59
N ALA A 81 -15.63 1.24 2.31
CA ALA A 81 -16.47 1.77 1.25
C ALA A 81 -17.58 0.80 0.80
N LYS A 82 -17.71 -0.37 1.46
CA LYS A 82 -18.69 -1.42 1.13
C LYS A 82 -18.54 -1.96 -0.30
N MET A 83 -17.31 -2.02 -0.83
CA MET A 83 -17.03 -2.74 -2.07
C MET A 83 -17.25 -4.24 -1.87
N ASN A 84 -17.63 -4.95 -2.94
CA ASN A 84 -17.77 -6.40 -2.90
C ASN A 84 -16.47 -7.07 -2.48
N GLY A 85 -16.51 -7.97 -1.49
CA GLY A 85 -15.31 -8.59 -0.91
C GLY A 85 -14.47 -9.37 -1.91
N ALA A 86 -15.09 -10.08 -2.86
CA ALA A 86 -14.36 -10.79 -3.92
C ALA A 86 -13.59 -9.80 -4.82
N LEU A 87 -14.18 -8.64 -5.11
CA LEU A 87 -13.52 -7.60 -5.89
C LEU A 87 -12.37 -6.96 -5.11
N VAL A 88 -12.55 -6.74 -3.79
CA VAL A 88 -11.46 -6.24 -2.92
C VAL A 88 -10.27 -7.21 -2.96
N VAL A 89 -10.51 -8.51 -2.78
CA VAL A 89 -9.46 -9.54 -2.85
C VAL A 89 -8.79 -9.54 -4.22
N LEU A 90 -9.57 -9.51 -5.31
CA LEU A 90 -9.03 -9.48 -6.66
C LEU A 90 -8.14 -8.25 -6.91
N LEU A 91 -8.60 -7.06 -6.54
CA LEU A 91 -7.83 -5.83 -6.72
C LEU A 91 -6.54 -5.83 -5.87
N THR A 92 -6.62 -6.33 -4.64
CA THR A 92 -5.45 -6.47 -3.77
C THR A 92 -4.44 -7.47 -4.34
N LEU A 93 -4.88 -8.60 -4.88
CA LEU A 93 -4.01 -9.55 -5.58
C LEU A 93 -3.37 -8.93 -6.84
N LEU A 94 -4.15 -8.18 -7.62
CA LEU A 94 -3.66 -7.51 -8.82
C LEU A 94 -2.62 -6.43 -8.51
N SER A 95 -2.64 -5.81 -7.32
CA SER A 95 -1.59 -4.87 -6.91
C SER A 95 -0.22 -5.53 -6.77
N GLY A 96 -0.17 -6.83 -6.50
CA GLY A 96 1.08 -7.61 -6.45
C GLY A 96 1.58 -8.08 -7.83
N ALA A 97 0.76 -8.08 -8.88
CA ALA A 97 1.16 -8.53 -10.21
C ALA A 97 2.39 -7.78 -10.80
N PRO A 98 2.53 -6.45 -10.58
CA PRO A 98 3.73 -5.72 -11.01
C PRO A 98 5.05 -6.24 -10.41
N THR A 99 5.04 -6.81 -9.21
CA THR A 99 6.23 -7.47 -8.63
C THR A 99 6.72 -8.63 -9.51
N VAL A 100 5.78 -9.45 -10.01
CA VAL A 100 6.12 -10.57 -10.90
C VAL A 100 6.71 -10.07 -12.22
N LEU A 101 6.12 -9.02 -12.80
CA LEU A 101 6.62 -8.40 -14.02
C LEU A 101 8.02 -7.78 -13.79
N GLY A 102 8.20 -7.07 -12.68
CA GLY A 102 9.51 -6.53 -12.28
C GLY A 102 10.55 -7.64 -12.10
N ALA A 103 10.22 -8.74 -11.42
CA ALA A 103 11.12 -9.86 -11.21
C ALA A 103 11.52 -10.55 -12.54
N ALA A 104 10.57 -10.75 -13.44
CA ALA A 104 10.86 -11.27 -14.77
C ALA A 104 11.81 -10.35 -15.56
N LEU A 105 11.55 -9.04 -15.54
CA LEU A 105 12.45 -8.05 -16.17
C LEU A 105 13.83 -8.03 -15.52
N GLY A 106 13.92 -8.09 -14.19
CA GLY A 106 15.19 -8.14 -13.46
C GLY A 106 16.02 -9.38 -13.82
N LEU A 107 15.39 -10.54 -13.94
CA LEU A 107 16.03 -11.78 -14.39
C LEU A 107 16.50 -11.70 -15.85
N LEU A 108 15.67 -11.17 -16.75
CA LEU A 108 15.95 -11.11 -18.19
C LEU A 108 17.05 -10.10 -18.53
N LEU A 109 17.07 -8.95 -17.85
CA LEU A 109 18.03 -7.89 -18.10
C LEU A 109 19.37 -8.13 -17.39
N GLY A 110 19.41 -9.06 -16.43
CA GLY A 110 20.62 -9.52 -15.74
C GLY A 110 21.36 -8.41 -15.00
N ASN A 111 22.21 -7.68 -15.70
CA ASN A 111 22.98 -6.56 -15.15
C ASN A 111 22.29 -5.21 -15.38
N ILE A 112 21.24 -4.92 -14.62
CA ILE A 112 20.70 -3.56 -14.53
C ILE A 112 21.74 -2.71 -13.77
N SER A 113 22.06 -1.52 -14.27
CA SER A 113 23.04 -0.66 -13.59
C SER A 113 22.55 -0.30 -12.18
N ASP A 114 23.47 -0.33 -11.20
CA ASP A 114 23.18 0.01 -9.80
C ASP A 114 22.50 1.37 -9.66
N MET A 115 22.85 2.32 -10.52
CA MET A 115 22.24 3.65 -10.59
C MET A 115 20.74 3.56 -10.96
N ALA A 116 20.39 2.73 -11.95
CA ALA A 116 19.00 2.57 -12.37
C ALA A 116 18.17 1.90 -11.26
N VAL A 117 18.70 0.88 -10.60
CA VAL A 117 18.07 0.23 -9.45
C VAL A 117 17.89 1.23 -8.31
N ALA A 118 18.91 2.01 -7.97
CA ALA A 118 18.85 3.01 -6.91
C ALA A 118 17.80 4.09 -7.19
N LEU A 119 17.70 4.57 -8.43
CA LEU A 119 16.66 5.55 -8.82
C LEU A 119 15.26 4.96 -8.73
N CYS A 120 15.05 3.73 -9.19
CA CYS A 120 13.77 3.04 -9.09
C CYS A 120 13.34 2.84 -7.62
N LEU A 121 14.25 2.35 -6.76
CA LEU A 121 13.99 2.16 -5.33
C LEU A 121 13.74 3.48 -4.62
N SER A 122 14.46 4.54 -4.97
CA SER A 122 14.24 5.89 -4.40
C SER A 122 12.86 6.43 -4.77
N GLY A 123 12.43 6.25 -6.02
CA GLY A 123 11.08 6.62 -6.47
C GLY A 123 9.99 5.81 -5.76
N ALA A 124 10.20 4.52 -5.60
CA ALA A 124 9.32 3.63 -4.85
C ALA A 124 9.19 4.05 -3.37
N ALA A 125 10.31 4.35 -2.71
CA ALA A 125 10.31 4.86 -1.34
C ALA A 125 9.52 6.18 -1.21
N GLY A 126 9.67 7.09 -2.18
CA GLY A 126 8.90 8.33 -2.25
C GLY A 126 7.39 8.07 -2.38
N ALA A 127 6.98 7.13 -3.23
CA ALA A 127 5.57 6.73 -3.37
C ALA A 127 5.00 6.17 -2.07
N MET A 128 5.75 5.33 -1.36
CA MET A 128 5.34 4.79 -0.06
C MET A 128 5.22 5.86 1.02
N LEU A 129 6.16 6.80 1.08
CA LEU A 129 6.05 7.95 2.00
C LEU A 129 4.79 8.77 1.71
N TYR A 130 4.45 8.98 0.42
CA TYR A 130 3.21 9.65 0.05
C TYR A 130 1.98 8.88 0.55
N VAL A 131 1.90 7.57 0.34
CA VAL A 131 0.79 6.73 0.83
C VAL A 131 0.66 6.80 2.35
N VAL A 132 1.77 6.68 3.08
CA VAL A 132 1.75 6.70 4.55
C VAL A 132 1.30 8.06 5.08
N PHE A 133 1.94 9.15 4.64
CA PHE A 133 1.67 10.50 5.17
C PHE A 133 0.46 11.17 4.54
N GLY A 134 0.16 10.87 3.27
CA GLY A 134 -0.96 11.46 2.54
C GLY A 134 -2.29 10.75 2.75
N GLU A 135 -2.27 9.43 2.99
CA GLU A 135 -3.50 8.63 3.04
C GLU A 135 -3.67 7.89 4.38
N ILE A 136 -2.70 7.05 4.80
CA ILE A 136 -2.89 6.13 5.93
C ILE A 136 -2.97 6.87 7.25
N ILE A 137 -1.99 7.73 7.55
CA ILE A 137 -1.96 8.48 8.84
C ILE A 137 -3.14 9.42 8.96
N PRO A 138 -3.49 10.26 7.96
CA PRO A 138 -4.67 11.12 8.06
C PRO A 138 -5.96 10.36 8.29
N GLN A 139 -6.16 9.22 7.62
CA GLN A 139 -7.33 8.37 7.83
C GLN A 139 -7.35 7.78 9.23
N ALA A 140 -6.23 7.21 9.70
CA ALA A 140 -6.14 6.61 11.02
C ALA A 140 -6.47 7.63 12.14
N VAL A 141 -5.96 8.86 12.02
CA VAL A 141 -6.24 9.96 12.97
C VAL A 141 -7.70 10.43 12.88
N ALA A 142 -8.28 10.44 11.67
CA ALA A 142 -9.69 10.81 11.48
C ALA A 142 -10.66 9.78 12.09
N TYR A 143 -10.30 8.48 11.99
CA TYR A 143 -11.12 7.41 12.56
C TYR A 143 -11.03 7.32 14.09
N ARG A 144 -9.85 7.60 14.65
CA ARG A 144 -9.59 7.53 16.08
C ARG A 144 -9.05 8.86 16.59
N LYS A 145 -9.90 9.53 17.38
CA LYS A 145 -9.54 10.81 18.03
C LYS A 145 -8.62 10.64 19.25
N ASP A 146 -8.17 9.41 19.52
CA ASP A 146 -7.24 9.10 20.60
C ASP A 146 -5.77 9.04 20.09
N ARG A 147 -4.83 8.89 21.03
CA ARG A 147 -3.39 8.81 20.71
C ARG A 147 -2.95 7.48 20.10
N LEU A 148 -3.87 6.53 19.91
CA LEU A 148 -3.52 5.18 19.47
C LEU A 148 -2.90 5.18 18.07
N ALA A 149 -3.44 5.96 17.12
CA ALA A 149 -2.89 6.07 15.77
C ALA A 149 -1.44 6.57 15.79
N THR A 150 -1.15 7.60 16.60
CA THR A 150 0.20 8.15 16.75
C THR A 150 1.16 7.14 17.40
N ILE A 151 0.73 6.45 18.46
CA ILE A 151 1.54 5.43 19.13
C ILE A 151 1.83 4.27 18.18
N SER A 152 0.83 3.77 17.45
CA SER A 152 1.01 2.69 16.48
C SER A 152 1.99 3.08 15.37
N THR A 153 1.94 4.32 14.89
CA THR A 153 2.89 4.84 13.88
C THR A 153 4.31 4.83 14.43
N LEU A 154 4.52 5.33 15.64
CA LEU A 154 5.85 5.34 16.27
C LEU A 154 6.39 3.93 16.51
N VAL A 155 5.55 3.01 16.98
CA VAL A 155 5.91 1.59 17.14
C VAL A 155 6.29 0.98 15.79
N GLY A 156 5.51 1.24 14.74
CA GLY A 156 5.81 0.77 13.38
C GLY A 156 7.16 1.28 12.86
N ILE A 157 7.48 2.57 13.07
CA ILE A 157 8.78 3.14 12.69
C ILE A 157 9.93 2.45 13.43
N VAL A 158 9.79 2.27 14.74
CA VAL A 158 10.84 1.60 15.56
C VAL A 158 11.05 0.17 15.11
N LEU A 159 9.97 -0.59 14.88
CA LEU A 159 10.06 -1.97 14.37
C LEU A 159 10.70 -2.02 12.98
N GLY A 160 10.33 -1.11 12.07
CA GLY A 160 10.94 -1.01 10.74
C GLY A 160 12.44 -0.73 10.80
N LEU A 161 12.88 0.19 11.67
CA LEU A 161 14.30 0.48 11.88
C LEU A 161 15.07 -0.70 12.47
N ILE A 162 14.44 -1.49 13.36
CA ILE A 162 15.05 -2.70 13.91
C ILE A 162 15.24 -3.74 12.81
N ILE A 163 14.20 -4.00 11.99
CA ILE A 163 14.27 -4.96 10.89
C ILE A 163 15.30 -4.54 9.83
N ALA A 164 15.37 -3.25 9.49
CA ALA A 164 16.33 -2.73 8.52
C ALA A 164 17.80 -2.84 8.97
N LYS A 165 18.06 -3.12 10.24
CA LYS A 165 19.42 -3.28 10.77
C LYS A 165 19.96 -4.72 10.64
N PHE A 166 19.09 -5.70 10.47
CA PHE A 166 19.42 -7.12 10.30
C PHE A 166 19.38 -7.55 8.85
#